data_f0fb5bf1181d9934f7813f3265078874
#
_entry.id   f0fb5bf1181d9934f7813f3265078874
#
_cell.length_a   1.000
_cell.length_b   1.000
_cell.length_c   1.000
_cell.angle_alpha   90.00
_cell.angle_beta   90.00
_cell.angle_gamma   90.00
#
_symmetry.space_group_name_H-M   'P 1'
#
loop_
_entity.id
_entity.type
_entity.pdbx_description
1 polymer ?
#
loop_
_entity_poly.entity_id
_entity_poly.type
_entity_poly.pdbx_seq_one_letter_code
_entity_poly.pdbx_strand_id
1 'polypeptide(L)'
;MSLVAPVKDGKVQNTSSASSLANKTKETNGNNADKDTFLQMLVAEMKYQDPLQPTSNTEWVSQYATFSELEQMQNMAESAEASRANDLVGKTVIMKVKDGSGDTKQIQGRVDYVVYEGKDAYLSIDESLYSISDLYMTVDDTYLDAYDKALEFSTRLGKLPDVDDITLQDKDEIEYLRKMYYDDMNDYQKSFVTSDTKKQLDKYYAVSYTHLTLPTI
;
A
#
# COMPACT_ATOMS: atom_id res chain seq x y z
N MET A 1 -3.31 1.03 -20.61
CA MET A 1 -2.48 1.93 -21.46
C MET A 1 -1.05 1.78 -20.97
N SER A 2 -0.12 1.49 -21.88
CA SER A 2 1.29 1.29 -21.49
C SER A 2 1.89 2.60 -20.99
N LEU A 3 2.36 2.63 -19.75
CA LEU A 3 3.08 3.76 -19.13
C LEU A 3 4.52 3.92 -19.68
N VAL A 4 4.90 3.15 -20.69
CA VAL A 4 6.17 3.31 -21.37
C VAL A 4 5.97 4.32 -22.48
N ALA A 5 6.45 5.54 -22.27
CA ALA A 5 6.47 6.57 -23.33
C ALA A 5 7.28 6.02 -24.52
N PRO A 6 6.69 5.95 -25.73
CA PRO A 6 7.40 5.44 -26.89
C PRO A 6 8.59 6.36 -27.22
N VAL A 7 9.77 5.77 -27.30
CA VAL A 7 10.99 6.46 -27.72
C VAL A 7 11.14 6.25 -29.23
N LYS A 8 11.11 7.31 -30.00
CA LYS A 8 11.42 7.31 -31.43
C LYS A 8 12.63 8.21 -31.69
N ASP A 9 13.64 7.69 -32.35
CA ASP A 9 14.89 8.40 -32.69
C ASP A 9 15.63 8.98 -31.46
N GLY A 10 15.62 8.23 -30.33
CA GLY A 10 16.32 8.63 -29.08
C GLY A 10 15.63 9.78 -28.31
N LYS A 11 14.41 10.18 -28.69
CA LYS A 11 13.62 11.18 -28.00
C LYS A 11 12.31 10.59 -27.50
N VAL A 12 12.02 10.83 -26.20
CA VAL A 12 10.74 10.46 -25.58
C VAL A 12 9.63 11.30 -26.20
N GLN A 13 8.62 10.67 -26.80
CA GLN A 13 7.44 11.36 -27.33
C GLN A 13 6.42 11.57 -26.22
N ASN A 14 6.14 12.83 -25.89
CA ASN A 14 5.07 13.21 -24.96
C ASN A 14 3.71 12.81 -25.54
N THR A 15 3.06 11.84 -24.92
CA THR A 15 1.64 11.60 -25.15
C THR A 15 0.83 12.67 -24.43
N SER A 16 -0.26 13.10 -25.05
CA SER A 16 -1.10 14.25 -24.65
C SER A 16 -1.76 14.19 -23.25
N SER A 17 -1.43 13.17 -22.43
CA SER A 17 -1.80 13.10 -21.02
C SER A 17 -0.81 13.75 -20.06
N ALA A 18 0.37 14.17 -20.55
CA ALA A 18 1.40 14.84 -19.75
C ALA A 18 1.20 16.37 -19.64
N SER A 19 0.19 16.94 -20.30
CA SER A 19 -0.02 18.40 -20.33
C SER A 19 -0.64 18.99 -19.06
N SER A 20 -1.12 18.18 -18.12
CA SER A 20 -1.61 18.66 -16.83
C SER A 20 -0.51 18.82 -15.76
N LEU A 21 0.65 18.18 -15.95
CA LEU A 21 1.78 18.23 -15.02
C LEU A 21 2.75 19.39 -15.29
N ALA A 22 2.81 19.88 -16.53
CA ALA A 22 3.77 20.93 -16.92
C ALA A 22 3.47 22.33 -16.33
N ASN A 23 2.29 22.55 -15.75
CA ASN A 23 1.89 23.86 -15.21
C ASN A 23 2.09 24.04 -13.70
N LYS A 24 2.58 23.01 -12.99
CA LYS A 24 2.80 23.09 -11.52
C LYS A 24 4.25 23.25 -11.10
N THR A 25 5.18 23.31 -12.05
CA THR A 25 6.63 23.34 -11.78
C THR A 25 7.19 24.76 -11.55
N LYS A 26 6.37 25.72 -11.11
CA LYS A 26 6.85 27.11 -10.93
C LYS A 26 6.91 27.61 -9.49
N GLU A 27 6.75 26.76 -8.47
CA GLU A 27 6.71 27.21 -7.07
C GLU A 27 7.74 26.59 -6.12
N THR A 28 8.79 25.93 -6.62
CA THR A 28 9.74 25.22 -5.73
C THR A 28 11.11 25.87 -5.56
N ASN A 29 11.27 27.15 -5.91
CA ASN A 29 12.54 27.86 -5.69
C ASN A 29 12.48 28.95 -4.60
N GLY A 30 11.40 29.06 -3.81
CA GLY A 30 11.27 30.10 -2.80
C GLY A 30 12.31 29.98 -1.66
N ASN A 31 12.52 28.79 -1.13
CA ASN A 31 13.31 28.61 0.10
C ASN A 31 14.83 28.82 -0.09
N ASN A 32 15.40 28.40 -1.21
CA ASN A 32 16.83 28.61 -1.46
C ASN A 32 17.14 30.07 -1.82
N ALA A 33 16.24 30.76 -2.53
CA ALA A 33 16.39 32.17 -2.86
C ALA A 33 16.33 33.06 -1.60
N ASP A 34 15.49 32.73 -0.64
CA ASP A 34 15.38 33.43 0.63
C ASP A 34 16.65 33.27 1.48
N LYS A 35 17.25 32.06 1.47
CA LYS A 35 18.50 31.76 2.16
C LYS A 35 19.69 32.51 1.58
N ASP A 36 19.84 32.50 0.27
CA ASP A 36 20.92 33.23 -0.41
C ASP A 36 20.77 34.75 -0.27
N THR A 37 19.55 35.27 -0.35
CA THR A 37 19.23 36.68 -0.14
C THR A 37 19.54 37.09 1.31
N PHE A 38 19.18 36.24 2.29
CA PHE A 38 19.51 36.48 3.69
C PHE A 38 21.01 36.51 3.94
N LEU A 39 21.77 35.57 3.39
CA LEU A 39 23.24 35.56 3.54
C LEU A 39 23.88 36.78 2.89
N GLN A 40 23.39 37.23 1.72
CA GLN A 40 23.85 38.44 1.07
C GLN A 40 23.55 39.69 1.92
N MET A 41 22.38 39.78 2.53
CA MET A 41 21.99 40.87 3.43
C MET A 41 22.90 40.91 4.67
N LEU A 42 23.16 39.74 5.29
CA LEU A 42 24.03 39.64 6.44
C LEU A 42 25.47 40.02 6.13
N VAL A 43 26.00 39.63 4.99
CA VAL A 43 27.33 40.06 4.49
C VAL A 43 27.36 41.57 4.23
N ALA A 44 26.30 42.15 3.64
CA ALA A 44 26.19 43.59 3.42
C ALA A 44 26.14 44.36 4.75
N GLU A 45 25.36 43.88 5.74
CA GLU A 45 25.32 44.51 7.07
C GLU A 45 26.68 44.45 7.77
N MET A 46 27.36 43.28 7.77
CA MET A 46 28.71 43.16 8.35
C MET A 46 29.73 44.11 7.70
N LYS A 47 29.55 44.42 6.41
CA LYS A 47 30.46 45.32 5.70
C LYS A 47 30.26 46.79 6.03
N TYR A 48 29.08 47.21 6.49
CA TYR A 48 28.72 48.60 6.78
C TYR A 48 28.50 48.89 8.27
N GLN A 49 28.66 47.90 9.19
CA GLN A 49 28.53 48.15 10.62
C GLN A 49 29.74 48.83 11.23
N ASP A 50 29.43 49.76 12.15
CA ASP A 50 30.43 50.41 13.00
C ASP A 50 30.93 49.39 14.05
N PRO A 51 32.23 49.11 14.15
CA PRO A 51 32.78 48.12 15.07
C PRO A 51 32.55 48.41 16.55
N LEU A 52 32.06 49.59 16.91
CA LEU A 52 31.83 50.01 18.29
C LEU A 52 30.39 49.81 18.82
N GLN A 53 29.45 49.42 17.95
CA GLN A 53 28.06 49.12 18.37
C GLN A 53 27.54 47.84 17.68
N PRO A 54 27.84 46.66 18.20
CA PRO A 54 27.25 45.43 17.64
C PRO A 54 25.79 45.33 18.07
N THR A 55 24.87 45.78 17.24
CA THR A 55 23.43 45.66 17.48
C THR A 55 22.87 44.37 16.88
N SER A 56 22.18 43.61 17.75
CA SER A 56 21.06 42.66 17.51
C SER A 56 21.09 41.64 16.39
N ASN A 57 22.22 41.24 15.81
CA ASN A 57 22.30 40.17 14.83
C ASN A 57 22.00 38.75 15.44
N THR A 58 22.05 38.65 16.77
CA THR A 58 21.83 37.36 17.46
C THR A 58 20.41 36.83 17.31
N GLU A 59 19.44 37.73 17.22
CA GLU A 59 18.03 37.35 17.08
C GLU A 59 17.73 36.81 15.68
N TRP A 60 18.28 37.47 14.66
CA TRP A 60 18.16 37.01 13.25
C TRP A 60 18.93 35.71 12.97
N VAL A 61 20.11 35.55 13.52
CA VAL A 61 20.89 34.30 13.44
C VAL A 61 20.15 33.16 14.12
N SER A 62 19.49 33.45 15.28
CA SER A 62 18.66 32.46 15.96
C SER A 62 17.43 32.04 15.13
N GLN A 63 16.77 33.00 14.49
CA GLN A 63 15.64 32.70 13.58
C GLN A 63 16.10 31.88 12.38
N TYR A 64 17.24 32.23 11.78
CA TYR A 64 17.81 31.46 10.68
C TYR A 64 18.19 30.03 11.09
N ALA A 65 18.77 29.86 12.27
CA ALA A 65 19.06 28.53 12.81
C ALA A 65 17.77 27.68 12.94
N THR A 66 16.69 28.31 13.45
CA THR A 66 15.38 27.66 13.55
C THR A 66 14.81 27.28 12.17
N PHE A 67 14.92 28.16 11.16
CA PHE A 67 14.52 27.82 9.79
C PHE A 67 15.34 26.67 9.20
N SER A 68 16.65 26.69 9.41
CA SER A 68 17.53 25.61 8.95
C SER A 68 17.23 24.28 9.63
N GLU A 69 16.88 24.29 10.90
CA GLU A 69 16.43 23.10 11.65
C GLU A 69 15.11 22.56 11.09
N LEU A 70 14.13 23.42 10.80
CA LEU A 70 12.85 23.05 10.20
C LEU A 70 13.04 22.45 8.80
N GLU A 71 13.89 23.06 7.97
CA GLU A 71 14.24 22.54 6.64
C GLU A 71 14.89 21.14 6.76
N GLN A 72 15.80 20.97 7.72
CA GLN A 72 16.46 19.68 7.93
C GLN A 72 15.49 18.61 8.44
N MET A 73 14.53 19.00 9.31
CA MET A 73 13.44 18.10 9.72
C MET A 73 12.54 17.70 8.55
N GLN A 74 12.22 18.65 7.66
CA GLN A 74 11.46 18.34 6.45
C GLN A 74 12.21 17.36 5.53
N ASN A 75 13.48 17.63 5.25
CA ASN A 75 14.31 16.75 4.42
C ASN A 75 14.42 15.34 5.03
N MET A 76 14.50 15.26 6.36
CA MET A 76 14.52 13.98 7.05
C MET A 76 13.17 13.25 6.98
N ALA A 77 12.06 13.98 7.10
CA ALA A 77 10.73 13.41 6.94
C ALA A 77 10.51 12.89 5.51
N GLU A 78 10.90 13.65 4.49
CA GLU A 78 10.85 13.25 3.08
C GLU A 78 11.72 12.00 2.81
N SER A 79 12.93 11.96 3.36
CA SER A 79 13.81 10.79 3.25
C SER A 79 13.21 9.55 3.92
N ALA A 80 12.58 9.72 5.09
CA ALA A 80 11.91 8.63 5.80
C ALA A 80 10.68 8.14 5.02
N GLU A 81 9.92 9.05 4.39
CA GLU A 81 8.78 8.70 3.55
C GLU A 81 9.22 7.94 2.30
N ALA A 82 10.29 8.41 1.65
CA ALA A 82 10.87 7.71 0.49
C ALA A 82 11.36 6.30 0.85
N SER A 83 12.02 6.15 2.02
CA SER A 83 12.45 4.83 2.50
C SER A 83 11.25 3.91 2.74
N ARG A 84 10.21 4.43 3.40
CA ARG A 84 8.99 3.69 3.65
C ARG A 84 8.27 3.29 2.36
N ALA A 85 8.24 4.17 1.36
CA ALA A 85 7.66 3.87 0.06
C ALA A 85 8.40 2.73 -0.65
N ASN A 86 9.75 2.76 -0.65
CA ASN A 86 10.56 1.70 -1.23
C ASN A 86 10.36 0.34 -0.54
N ASP A 87 10.18 0.35 0.78
CA ASP A 87 9.92 -0.88 1.55
C ASP A 87 8.57 -1.53 1.22
N LEU A 88 7.66 -0.80 0.56
CA LEU A 88 6.36 -1.31 0.14
C LEU A 88 6.41 -2.00 -1.22
N VAL A 89 7.46 -1.81 -2.02
CA VAL A 89 7.58 -2.47 -3.33
C VAL A 89 7.55 -3.99 -3.16
N GLY A 90 6.69 -4.63 -3.93
CA GLY A 90 6.45 -6.07 -3.88
C GLY A 90 5.54 -6.53 -2.74
N LYS A 91 5.06 -5.66 -1.87
CA LYS A 91 4.08 -5.98 -0.82
C LYS A 91 2.66 -5.64 -1.26
N THR A 92 1.72 -6.37 -0.72
CA THR A 92 0.29 -6.06 -0.90
C THR A 92 -0.14 -4.98 0.08
N VAL A 93 -0.80 -3.96 -0.45
CA VAL A 93 -1.29 -2.81 0.32
C VAL A 93 -2.78 -2.58 0.08
N ILE A 94 -3.41 -1.90 1.03
CA ILE A 94 -4.77 -1.37 0.88
C ILE A 94 -4.68 0.14 0.98
N MET A 95 -5.15 0.82 -0.07
CA MET A 95 -5.22 2.27 -0.18
C MET A 95 -6.64 2.74 0.13
N LYS A 96 -6.79 3.89 0.79
CA LYS A 96 -8.08 4.58 0.97
C LYS A 96 -8.09 5.85 0.15
N VAL A 97 -8.71 5.78 -1.02
CA VAL A 97 -8.76 6.88 -1.98
C VAL A 97 -10.15 7.51 -1.98
N LYS A 98 -10.22 8.83 -2.01
CA LYS A 98 -11.49 9.53 -2.22
C LYS A 98 -11.82 9.53 -3.72
N ASP A 99 -13.01 9.11 -4.07
CA ASP A 99 -13.51 9.23 -5.43
C ASP A 99 -13.97 10.66 -5.75
N GLY A 100 -14.35 10.91 -7.01
CA GLY A 100 -14.82 12.22 -7.45
C GLY A 100 -16.14 12.69 -6.78
N SER A 101 -16.86 11.81 -6.09
CA SER A 101 -18.09 12.11 -5.33
C SER A 101 -17.80 12.39 -3.85
N GLY A 102 -16.53 12.19 -3.40
CA GLY A 102 -16.12 12.35 -2.01
C GLY A 102 -16.26 11.08 -1.16
N ASP A 103 -16.73 9.99 -1.75
CA ASP A 103 -16.82 8.70 -1.09
C ASP A 103 -15.45 8.03 -1.01
N THR A 104 -15.21 7.30 0.08
CA THR A 104 -13.94 6.59 0.28
C THR A 104 -14.03 5.21 -0.34
N LYS A 105 -13.17 4.95 -1.33
CA LYS A 105 -12.98 3.64 -1.96
C LYS A 105 -11.70 3.00 -1.43
N GLN A 106 -11.78 1.70 -1.12
CA GLN A 106 -10.59 0.90 -0.82
C GLN A 106 -10.11 0.21 -2.09
N ILE A 107 -8.80 0.29 -2.31
CA ILE A 107 -8.11 -0.35 -3.43
C ILE A 107 -7.05 -1.25 -2.82
N GLN A 108 -7.14 -2.54 -3.10
CA GLN A 108 -6.17 -3.54 -2.68
C GLN A 108 -5.36 -3.96 -3.90
N GLY A 109 -4.05 -4.05 -3.74
CA GLY A 109 -3.18 -4.58 -4.78
C GLY A 109 -1.73 -4.61 -4.33
N ARG A 110 -0.89 -5.25 -5.16
CA ARG A 110 0.54 -5.31 -4.94
C ARG A 110 1.20 -4.05 -5.49
N VAL A 111 2.17 -3.53 -4.76
CA VAL A 111 2.96 -2.39 -5.22
C VAL A 111 4.01 -2.87 -6.23
N ASP A 112 3.91 -2.41 -7.48
CA ASP A 112 4.83 -2.77 -8.55
C ASP A 112 6.11 -1.95 -8.49
N TYR A 113 5.98 -0.63 -8.32
CA TYR A 113 7.09 0.32 -8.21
C TYR A 113 6.64 1.60 -7.51
N VAL A 114 7.59 2.46 -7.19
CA VAL A 114 7.37 3.79 -6.60
C VAL A 114 7.83 4.87 -7.57
N VAL A 115 7.05 5.94 -7.67
CA VAL A 115 7.40 7.16 -8.42
C VAL A 115 7.51 8.31 -7.44
N TYR A 116 8.55 9.13 -7.61
CA TYR A 116 8.75 10.34 -6.82
C TYR A 116 8.48 11.56 -7.70
N GLU A 117 7.56 12.40 -7.30
CA GLU A 117 7.27 13.67 -7.93
C GLU A 117 7.52 14.82 -6.94
N GLY A 118 8.68 15.48 -7.07
CA GLY A 118 9.11 16.48 -6.10
C GLY A 118 9.39 15.86 -4.73
N LYS A 119 8.53 16.16 -3.77
CA LYS A 119 8.59 15.68 -2.39
C LYS A 119 7.63 14.53 -2.10
N ASP A 120 6.69 14.26 -3.00
CA ASP A 120 5.63 13.28 -2.83
C ASP A 120 6.03 11.93 -3.43
N ALA A 121 5.69 10.85 -2.74
CA ALA A 121 5.87 9.49 -3.21
C ALA A 121 4.53 8.88 -3.64
N TYR A 122 4.53 8.22 -4.79
CA TYR A 122 3.36 7.53 -5.35
C TYR A 122 3.66 6.06 -5.54
N LEU A 123 2.73 5.21 -5.10
CA LEU A 123 2.78 3.77 -5.26
C LEU A 123 2.01 3.38 -6.53
N SER A 124 2.63 2.56 -7.38
CA SER A 124 1.96 1.97 -8.54
C SER A 124 1.28 0.67 -8.13
N ILE A 125 -0.04 0.59 -8.35
CA ILE A 125 -0.87 -0.58 -8.11
C ILE A 125 -1.76 -0.74 -9.34
N ASP A 126 -1.67 -1.89 -10.03
CA ASP A 126 -2.46 -2.20 -11.23
C ASP A 126 -2.38 -1.05 -12.27
N GLU A 127 -1.15 -0.61 -12.60
CA GLU A 127 -0.84 0.47 -13.55
C GLU A 127 -1.40 1.86 -13.15
N SER A 128 -1.93 2.02 -11.94
CA SER A 128 -2.44 3.29 -11.41
C SER A 128 -1.56 3.81 -10.28
N LEU A 129 -1.35 5.13 -10.21
CA LEU A 129 -0.54 5.78 -9.19
C LEU A 129 -1.42 6.30 -8.05
N TYR A 130 -1.04 5.96 -6.82
CA TYR A 130 -1.71 6.38 -5.60
C TYR A 130 -0.71 7.04 -4.66
N SER A 131 -1.10 8.13 -4.02
CA SER A 131 -0.25 8.79 -3.03
C SER A 131 0.02 7.86 -1.84
N ILE A 132 1.26 7.84 -1.35
CA ILE A 132 1.59 7.08 -0.14
C ILE A 132 0.80 7.57 1.08
N SER A 133 0.32 8.81 1.07
CA SER A 133 -0.52 9.36 2.13
C SER A 133 -1.90 8.68 2.23
N ASP A 134 -2.35 8.04 1.15
CA ASP A 134 -3.61 7.27 1.10
C ASP A 134 -3.43 5.82 1.57
N LEU A 135 -2.22 5.43 1.97
CA LEU A 135 -1.92 4.10 2.48
C LEU A 135 -2.69 3.85 3.78
N TYR A 136 -3.57 2.84 3.75
CA TYR A 136 -4.35 2.44 4.92
C TYR A 136 -3.66 1.32 5.71
N MET A 137 -3.23 0.27 5.01
CA MET A 137 -2.50 -0.84 5.61
C MET A 137 -1.61 -1.55 4.60
N THR A 138 -0.57 -2.21 5.11
CA THR A 138 0.24 -3.18 4.37
C THR A 138 -0.13 -4.56 4.87
N VAL A 139 -0.34 -5.50 3.97
CA VAL A 139 -0.74 -6.87 4.28
C VAL A 139 0.36 -7.82 3.83
N ASP A 140 0.65 -8.81 4.66
CA ASP A 140 1.55 -9.89 4.30
C ASP A 140 0.87 -10.87 3.35
N ASP A 141 1.55 -11.27 2.28
CA ASP A 141 0.99 -12.16 1.27
C ASP A 141 0.65 -13.55 1.85
N THR A 142 1.41 -14.00 2.85
CA THR A 142 1.12 -15.26 3.57
C THR A 142 -0.18 -15.18 4.36
N TYR A 143 -0.46 -14.00 4.94
CA TYR A 143 -1.72 -13.77 5.64
C TYR A 143 -2.91 -13.78 4.67
N LEU A 144 -2.77 -13.12 3.52
CA LEU A 144 -3.82 -13.09 2.50
C LEU A 144 -4.10 -14.48 1.96
N ASP A 145 -3.06 -15.24 1.58
CA ASP A 145 -3.21 -16.62 1.10
C ASP A 145 -3.92 -17.49 2.14
N ALA A 146 -3.54 -17.35 3.42
CA ALA A 146 -4.15 -18.12 4.49
C ALA A 146 -5.62 -17.75 4.70
N TYR A 147 -5.93 -16.46 4.67
CA TYR A 147 -7.30 -15.97 4.81
C TYR A 147 -8.17 -16.38 3.63
N ASP A 148 -7.70 -16.21 2.40
CA ASP A 148 -8.44 -16.54 1.18
C ASP A 148 -8.71 -18.04 1.10
N LYS A 149 -7.73 -18.87 1.43
CA LYS A 149 -7.89 -20.34 1.44
C LYS A 149 -8.87 -20.81 2.51
N ALA A 150 -8.83 -20.23 3.70
CA ALA A 150 -9.79 -20.52 4.75
C ALA A 150 -11.20 -20.01 4.40
N LEU A 151 -11.30 -18.87 3.73
CA LEU A 151 -12.56 -18.31 3.26
C LEU A 151 -13.16 -19.18 2.13
N GLU A 152 -12.34 -19.62 1.16
CA GLU A 152 -12.76 -20.54 0.12
C GLU A 152 -13.31 -21.81 0.73
N PHE A 153 -12.55 -22.44 1.64
CA PHE A 153 -12.97 -23.64 2.36
C PHE A 153 -14.31 -23.46 3.07
N SER A 154 -14.44 -22.40 3.87
CA SER A 154 -15.65 -22.12 4.65
C SER A 154 -16.86 -21.82 3.76
N THR A 155 -16.62 -21.09 2.65
CA THR A 155 -17.68 -20.76 1.69
C THR A 155 -18.18 -22.00 0.95
N ARG A 156 -17.27 -22.88 0.52
CA ARG A 156 -17.64 -24.14 -0.15
C ARG A 156 -18.37 -25.09 0.79
N LEU A 157 -17.89 -25.22 2.03
CA LEU A 157 -18.55 -26.03 3.05
C LEU A 157 -19.97 -25.51 3.37
N GLY A 158 -20.15 -24.19 3.43
CA GLY A 158 -21.44 -23.55 3.68
C GLY A 158 -22.43 -23.64 2.50
N LYS A 159 -22.00 -24.06 1.31
CA LYS A 159 -22.87 -24.32 0.16
C LYS A 159 -23.42 -25.74 0.12
N LEU A 160 -22.88 -26.65 0.92
CA LEU A 160 -23.41 -28.00 1.02
C LEU A 160 -24.81 -27.96 1.66
N PRO A 161 -25.72 -28.86 1.26
CA PRO A 161 -27.01 -29.03 1.91
C PRO A 161 -26.83 -29.44 3.39
N ASP A 162 -27.91 -29.43 4.17
CA ASP A 162 -27.84 -29.92 5.54
C ASP A 162 -27.34 -31.36 5.59
N VAL A 163 -26.67 -31.72 6.69
CA VAL A 163 -26.00 -33.02 6.84
C VAL A 163 -26.95 -34.21 6.61
N ASP A 164 -28.23 -34.01 6.93
CA ASP A 164 -29.26 -35.06 6.77
C ASP A 164 -29.79 -35.17 5.32
N ASP A 165 -29.52 -34.15 4.47
CA ASP A 165 -30.00 -34.05 3.09
C ASP A 165 -28.90 -34.33 2.05
N ILE A 166 -27.68 -34.71 2.47
CA ILE A 166 -26.59 -35.01 1.55
C ILE A 166 -26.87 -36.21 0.68
N THR A 167 -26.43 -36.13 -0.56
CA THR A 167 -26.62 -37.13 -1.60
C THR A 167 -25.28 -37.65 -2.13
N LEU A 168 -25.35 -38.70 -2.98
CA LEU A 168 -24.15 -39.20 -3.68
C LEU A 168 -23.44 -38.16 -4.52
N GLN A 169 -24.17 -37.10 -4.97
CA GLN A 169 -23.61 -36.02 -5.79
C GLN A 169 -22.70 -35.10 -4.95
N ASP A 170 -22.93 -35.00 -3.65
CA ASP A 170 -22.17 -34.13 -2.76
C ASP A 170 -20.89 -34.81 -2.25
N LYS A 171 -20.74 -36.11 -2.48
CA LYS A 171 -19.61 -36.90 -2.00
C LYS A 171 -18.26 -36.36 -2.49
N ASP A 172 -18.15 -36.10 -3.77
CA ASP A 172 -16.90 -35.63 -4.37
C ASP A 172 -16.46 -34.27 -3.78
N GLU A 173 -17.43 -33.37 -3.52
CA GLU A 173 -17.15 -32.07 -2.87
C GLU A 173 -16.74 -32.24 -1.39
N ILE A 174 -17.36 -33.17 -0.68
CA ILE A 174 -16.99 -33.47 0.71
C ILE A 174 -15.57 -34.06 0.79
N GLU A 175 -15.22 -34.97 -0.13
CA GLU A 175 -13.88 -35.55 -0.20
C GLU A 175 -12.84 -34.49 -0.59
N TYR A 176 -13.16 -33.60 -1.53
CA TYR A 176 -12.31 -32.47 -1.91
C TYR A 176 -12.06 -31.54 -0.72
N LEU A 177 -13.12 -31.13 0.01
CA LEU A 177 -13.00 -30.27 1.17
C LEU A 177 -12.18 -30.92 2.28
N ARG A 178 -12.35 -32.23 2.48
CA ARG A 178 -11.54 -32.96 3.44
C ARG A 178 -10.07 -32.97 3.07
N LYS A 179 -9.75 -33.27 1.81
CA LYS A 179 -8.37 -33.22 1.29
C LYS A 179 -7.80 -31.82 1.44
N MET A 180 -8.55 -30.78 1.04
CA MET A 180 -8.14 -29.40 1.17
C MET A 180 -7.76 -29.06 2.62
N TYR A 181 -8.59 -29.45 3.61
CA TYR A 181 -8.33 -29.13 5.00
C TYR A 181 -7.17 -29.96 5.59
N TYR A 182 -7.15 -31.27 5.38
CA TYR A 182 -6.19 -32.16 6.06
C TYR A 182 -4.84 -32.23 5.35
N ASP A 183 -4.81 -32.24 4.02
CA ASP A 183 -3.61 -32.49 3.22
C ASP A 183 -3.02 -31.21 2.61
N ASP A 184 -3.86 -30.30 2.10
CA ASP A 184 -3.39 -29.16 1.33
C ASP A 184 -3.17 -27.89 2.17
N MET A 185 -3.94 -27.69 3.26
CA MET A 185 -3.79 -26.54 4.15
C MET A 185 -2.68 -26.75 5.18
N ASN A 186 -1.80 -25.76 5.33
CA ASN A 186 -0.82 -25.72 6.41
C ASN A 186 -1.45 -25.27 7.75
N ASP A 187 -0.70 -25.37 8.86
CA ASP A 187 -1.20 -25.03 10.20
C ASP A 187 -1.64 -23.56 10.33
N TYR A 188 -0.96 -22.66 9.64
CA TYR A 188 -1.30 -21.24 9.65
C TYR A 188 -2.65 -20.99 8.94
N GLN A 189 -2.87 -21.60 7.78
CA GLN A 189 -4.14 -21.53 7.05
C GLN A 189 -5.28 -22.17 7.87
N LYS A 190 -5.02 -23.32 8.52
CA LYS A 190 -5.98 -23.98 9.43
C LYS A 190 -6.37 -23.12 10.61
N SER A 191 -5.48 -22.24 11.09
CA SER A 191 -5.77 -21.34 12.22
C SER A 191 -6.89 -20.33 11.93
N PHE A 192 -7.17 -20.04 10.66
CA PHE A 192 -8.28 -19.17 10.23
C PHE A 192 -9.62 -19.89 10.11
N VAL A 193 -9.63 -21.23 10.16
CA VAL A 193 -10.84 -22.03 10.14
C VAL A 193 -11.34 -22.23 11.58
N THR A 194 -12.61 -21.91 11.82
CA THR A 194 -13.18 -22.07 13.17
C THR A 194 -13.32 -23.53 13.55
N SER A 195 -13.26 -23.81 14.86
CA SER A 195 -13.47 -25.19 15.37
C SER A 195 -14.82 -25.77 14.98
N ASP A 196 -15.85 -24.92 14.84
CA ASP A 196 -17.20 -25.37 14.48
C ASP A 196 -17.29 -25.72 12.99
N THR A 197 -16.63 -24.96 12.12
CA THR A 197 -16.49 -25.27 10.68
C THR A 197 -15.77 -26.61 10.49
N LYS A 198 -14.70 -26.85 11.26
CA LYS A 198 -14.01 -28.14 11.23
C LYS A 198 -14.93 -29.29 11.67
N LYS A 199 -15.66 -29.14 12.80
CA LYS A 199 -16.60 -30.15 13.27
C LYS A 199 -17.70 -30.42 12.24
N GLN A 200 -18.13 -29.41 11.53
CA GLN A 200 -19.11 -29.55 10.47
C GLN A 200 -18.56 -30.42 9.31
N LEU A 201 -17.32 -30.16 8.86
CA LEU A 201 -16.66 -31.01 7.87
C LEU A 201 -16.60 -32.49 8.33
N ASP A 202 -16.19 -32.73 9.59
CA ASP A 202 -16.06 -34.08 10.14
C ASP A 202 -17.43 -34.80 10.17
N LYS A 203 -18.53 -34.10 10.46
CA LYS A 203 -19.89 -34.62 10.38
C LYS A 203 -20.28 -35.00 8.95
N TYR A 204 -20.06 -34.11 7.98
CA TYR A 204 -20.33 -34.40 6.58
C TYR A 204 -19.58 -35.64 6.11
N TYR A 205 -18.30 -35.74 6.46
CA TYR A 205 -17.50 -36.90 6.08
C TYR A 205 -18.01 -38.18 6.70
N ALA A 206 -18.35 -38.17 8.00
CA ALA A 206 -18.89 -39.33 8.68
C ALA A 206 -20.19 -39.86 8.03
N VAL A 207 -21.11 -38.94 7.69
CA VAL A 207 -22.39 -39.31 7.05
C VAL A 207 -22.17 -39.79 5.62
N SER A 208 -21.31 -39.11 4.84
CA SER A 208 -21.01 -39.52 3.47
C SER A 208 -20.38 -40.91 3.41
N TYR A 209 -19.56 -41.26 4.39
CA TYR A 209 -18.93 -42.59 4.47
C TYR A 209 -19.89 -43.67 4.93
N THR A 210 -20.78 -43.42 5.90
CA THR A 210 -21.67 -44.43 6.47
C THR A 210 -22.93 -44.67 5.65
N HIS A 211 -23.56 -43.62 5.09
CA HIS A 211 -24.82 -43.70 4.36
C HIS A 211 -24.65 -43.95 2.86
N LEU A 212 -23.55 -43.47 2.26
CA LEU A 212 -23.39 -43.52 0.80
C LEU A 212 -22.50 -44.68 0.33
N THR A 213 -21.78 -45.36 1.23
CA THR A 213 -20.91 -46.51 0.88
C THR A 213 -21.42 -47.88 1.30
N LEU A 214 -22.43 -47.96 2.18
CA LEU A 214 -23.04 -49.26 2.53
C LEU A 214 -24.05 -49.66 1.46
N PRO A 215 -23.95 -50.84 0.86
CA PRO A 215 -24.99 -51.35 -0.04
C PRO A 215 -26.30 -51.49 0.77
N THR A 216 -27.36 -50.88 0.23
CA THR A 216 -28.72 -51.12 0.74
C THR A 216 -29.00 -52.63 0.60
N ILE A 217 -29.07 -53.34 1.71
CA ILE A 217 -29.49 -54.73 1.78
C ILE A 217 -31.00 -54.80 1.55
#